data_c8bb384df7c3ce5c29ca005b724f65d4
#
_entry.id   c8bb384df7c3ce5c29ca005b724f65d4
#
_cell.length_a   1.000
_cell.length_b   1.000
_cell.length_c   1.000
_cell.angle_alpha   90.00
_cell.angle_beta   90.00
_cell.angle_gamma   90.00
#
_symmetry.space_group_name_H-M   'P 1'
#
loop_
_entity.id
_entity.type
_entity.pdbx_description
1 polymer ?
#
loop_
_entity_poly.entity_id
_entity_poly.type
_entity_poly.pdbx_seq_one_letter_code
_entity_poly.pdbx_strand_id
1 'polypeptide(L)'
;MQASKDMDIQKKDISGNTDSGRKKTGTHKIWLRAAAFTMVVLLLLVAAGKLCDPIRLGLQDSISERERYLLHLLSEPEDMVDVAILGDSESYTLLSTYQLWKDAGIASYIGGQSGQWIGESYFSLKKILKRQSPKLVILETNEFFSRGDASVIRDAAKSAQEFARQMFPILKYHRFWKMEPADPKLQTTIFNGFELRAAVAPYTGGAYMHATDEKTPVTFITRYYLEGIKDLCDTHGTKLLLVTAPSPANHTMQRHNEVQALADKLDVPYLDLNLNTEELGIDWNLDTLDGGDHINYNGCRKVTAYLQQYLQTHYTLP
;
A
#
# COMPACT_ATOMS: atom_id res chain seq x y z
N MET A 1 40.62 26.84 -89.64
CA MET A 1 39.53 27.81 -89.81
C MET A 1 38.85 27.98 -88.48
N GLN A 2 39.20 29.06 -87.87
CA GLN A 2 38.31 30.05 -87.25
C GLN A 2 37.45 29.50 -86.10
N ALA A 3 37.29 30.16 -84.94
CA ALA A 3 37.75 31.40 -84.34
C ALA A 3 37.43 31.33 -82.85
N SER A 4 38.31 31.87 -82.08
CA SER A 4 38.16 32.69 -80.88
C SER A 4 36.72 32.98 -80.38
N LYS A 5 36.52 32.83 -79.11
CA LYS A 5 35.97 33.91 -78.27
C LYS A 5 36.17 33.65 -76.79
N ASP A 6 36.88 34.55 -76.17
CA ASP A 6 37.02 34.77 -74.77
C ASP A 6 35.67 35.01 -74.12
N MET A 7 35.52 34.51 -72.86
CA MET A 7 34.55 35.10 -71.95
C MET A 7 35.06 34.98 -70.51
N ASP A 8 35.49 36.10 -70.02
CA ASP A 8 35.75 36.38 -68.61
C ASP A 8 34.52 36.01 -67.73
N ILE A 9 34.75 35.19 -66.75
CA ILE A 9 33.75 35.03 -65.67
C ILE A 9 34.38 35.51 -64.37
N GLN A 10 33.88 36.63 -63.93
CA GLN A 10 34.17 37.25 -62.63
C GLN A 10 33.93 36.28 -61.48
N LYS A 11 34.93 36.13 -60.63
CA LYS A 11 34.79 35.55 -59.30
C LYS A 11 33.96 36.48 -58.44
N LYS A 12 32.78 36.03 -58.09
CA LYS A 12 31.91 36.66 -57.06
C LYS A 12 32.22 36.00 -55.71
N ASP A 13 32.91 36.71 -54.87
CA ASP A 13 33.15 36.36 -53.47
C ASP A 13 31.80 36.27 -52.71
N ILE A 14 31.41 35.08 -52.36
CA ILE A 14 30.30 34.87 -51.45
C ILE A 14 30.91 34.62 -50.07
N SER A 15 31.09 35.70 -49.29
CA SER A 15 31.34 35.61 -47.87
C SER A 15 30.06 35.19 -47.19
N GLY A 16 29.93 33.89 -46.97
CA GLY A 16 28.85 33.33 -46.16
C GLY A 16 29.10 33.66 -44.66
N ASN A 17 28.43 34.69 -44.21
CA ASN A 17 28.36 35.03 -42.83
C ASN A 17 27.55 33.96 -42.08
N THR A 18 28.22 33.03 -41.39
CA THR A 18 27.56 32.01 -40.56
C THR A 18 27.07 32.63 -39.25
N ASP A 19 25.85 33.13 -39.26
CA ASP A 19 25.12 33.55 -38.06
C ASP A 19 24.67 32.32 -37.26
N SER A 20 25.60 31.52 -36.74
CA SER A 20 25.32 30.33 -35.92
C SER A 20 25.24 30.64 -34.41
N GLY A 21 25.56 31.89 -33.99
CA GLY A 21 25.60 32.28 -32.59
C GLY A 21 24.24 32.71 -32.01
N ARG A 22 23.32 33.18 -32.83
CA ARG A 22 22.08 33.82 -32.36
C ARG A 22 20.95 32.82 -32.03
N LYS A 23 20.97 31.60 -32.57
CA LYS A 23 19.96 30.58 -32.28
C LYS A 23 20.17 29.84 -30.95
N LYS A 24 21.42 29.68 -30.47
CA LYS A 24 21.73 28.98 -29.21
C LYS A 24 21.32 29.76 -27.94
N THR A 25 21.39 31.05 -27.95
CA THR A 25 21.01 31.89 -26.79
C THR A 25 19.49 32.02 -26.62
N GLY A 26 18.72 31.91 -27.69
CA GLY A 26 17.26 31.92 -27.66
C GLY A 26 16.69 30.64 -27.06
N THR A 27 17.21 29.48 -27.45
CA THR A 27 16.79 28.17 -26.94
C THR A 27 17.11 28.01 -25.44
N HIS A 28 18.28 28.43 -25.00
CA HIS A 28 18.65 28.37 -23.57
C HIS A 28 17.70 29.18 -22.69
N LYS A 29 17.31 30.39 -23.11
CA LYS A 29 16.32 31.20 -22.38
C LYS A 29 14.92 30.57 -22.34
N ILE A 30 14.53 29.87 -23.39
CA ILE A 30 13.23 29.11 -23.43
C ILE A 30 13.27 27.97 -22.41
N TRP A 31 14.34 27.18 -22.39
CA TRP A 31 14.52 26.08 -21.45
C TRP A 31 14.56 26.57 -19.99
N LEU A 32 15.24 27.69 -19.70
CA LEU A 32 15.27 28.30 -18.38
C LEU A 32 13.88 28.78 -17.93
N ARG A 33 13.10 29.37 -18.83
CA ARG A 33 11.72 29.80 -18.52
C ARG A 33 10.80 28.59 -18.29
N ALA A 34 10.93 27.54 -19.11
CA ALA A 34 10.18 26.30 -18.92
C ALA A 34 10.55 25.63 -17.59
N ALA A 35 11.83 25.54 -17.25
CA ALA A 35 12.27 24.98 -15.96
C ALA A 35 11.77 25.81 -14.77
N ALA A 36 11.84 27.13 -14.84
CA ALA A 36 11.32 28.01 -13.80
C ALA A 36 9.79 27.87 -13.64
N PHE A 37 9.06 27.82 -14.74
CA PHE A 37 7.61 27.56 -14.71
C PHE A 37 7.28 26.22 -14.09
N THR A 38 7.96 25.16 -14.51
CA THR A 38 7.77 23.80 -13.95
C THR A 38 8.06 23.81 -12.45
N MET A 39 9.14 24.44 -12.02
CA MET A 39 9.48 24.56 -10.59
C MET A 39 8.40 25.27 -9.80
N VAL A 40 7.86 26.37 -10.30
CA VAL A 40 6.75 27.10 -9.65
C VAL A 40 5.51 26.22 -9.55
N VAL A 41 5.16 25.49 -10.62
CA VAL A 41 4.02 24.56 -10.60
C VAL A 41 4.23 23.47 -9.55
N LEU A 42 5.41 22.85 -9.47
CA LEU A 42 5.73 21.83 -8.47
C LEU A 42 5.62 22.38 -7.04
N LEU A 43 6.14 23.58 -6.79
CA LEU A 43 6.02 24.25 -5.48
C LEU A 43 4.57 24.54 -5.11
N LEU A 44 3.76 24.98 -6.08
CA LEU A 44 2.32 25.19 -5.86
C LEU A 44 1.58 23.90 -5.56
N LEU A 45 1.92 22.79 -6.22
CA LEU A 45 1.33 21.47 -5.94
C LEU A 45 1.67 20.98 -4.53
N VAL A 46 2.93 21.18 -4.08
CA VAL A 46 3.33 20.85 -2.71
C VAL A 46 2.60 21.73 -1.69
N ALA A 47 2.52 23.03 -1.93
CA ALA A 47 1.80 23.96 -1.05
C ALA A 47 0.30 23.61 -0.97
N ALA A 48 -0.34 23.35 -2.11
CA ALA A 48 -1.73 22.93 -2.17
C ALA A 48 -1.96 21.61 -1.42
N GLY A 49 -1.03 20.64 -1.55
CA GLY A 49 -1.08 19.39 -0.80
C GLY A 49 -1.08 19.59 0.73
N LYS A 50 -0.27 20.52 1.23
CA LYS A 50 -0.25 20.87 2.66
C LYS A 50 -1.52 21.59 3.13
N LEU A 51 -2.12 22.41 2.27
CA LEU A 51 -3.37 23.12 2.58
C LEU A 51 -4.57 22.18 2.57
N CYS A 52 -4.54 21.13 1.77
CA CYS A 52 -5.59 20.12 1.63
C CYS A 52 -5.34 18.87 2.48
N ASP A 53 -4.46 18.94 3.49
CA ASP A 53 -4.21 17.84 4.42
C ASP A 53 -5.48 17.56 5.25
N PRO A 54 -6.09 16.36 5.13
CA PRO A 54 -7.35 16.03 5.80
C PRO A 54 -7.24 16.07 7.33
N ILE A 55 -6.12 15.64 7.90
CA ILE A 55 -5.91 15.66 9.35
C ILE A 55 -5.90 17.11 9.84
N ARG A 56 -5.17 17.99 9.15
CA ARG A 56 -5.12 19.42 9.47
C ARG A 56 -6.48 20.11 9.36
N LEU A 57 -7.32 19.66 8.43
CA LEU A 57 -8.65 20.21 8.18
C LEU A 57 -9.75 19.58 9.06
N GLY A 58 -9.40 18.55 9.87
CA GLY A 58 -10.38 17.78 10.65
C GLY A 58 -11.36 17.00 9.79
N LEU A 59 -10.93 16.56 8.61
CA LEU A 59 -11.77 15.88 7.61
C LEU A 59 -11.49 14.37 7.52
N GLN A 60 -10.77 13.78 8.46
CA GLN A 60 -10.43 12.35 8.44
C GLN A 60 -11.67 11.46 8.38
N ASP A 61 -12.79 11.90 8.96
CA ASP A 61 -14.08 11.19 8.93
C ASP A 61 -14.83 11.35 7.59
N SER A 62 -14.45 12.34 6.79
CA SER A 62 -15.10 12.68 5.53
C SER A 62 -14.39 12.11 4.32
N ILE A 63 -13.30 11.36 4.50
CA ILE A 63 -12.51 10.78 3.43
C ILE A 63 -13.11 9.46 2.98
N SER A 64 -12.91 9.14 1.69
CA SER A 64 -13.30 7.85 1.15
C SER A 64 -12.70 6.71 1.98
N GLU A 65 -13.38 5.58 2.04
CA GLU A 65 -12.99 4.37 2.78
C GLU A 65 -11.50 4.04 2.66
N ARG A 66 -10.91 4.31 1.50
CA ARG A 66 -9.57 3.87 1.13
C ARG A 66 -8.44 4.43 2.01
N GLU A 67 -8.52 5.63 2.57
CA GLU A 67 -7.45 6.19 3.40
C GLU A 67 -7.90 6.48 4.84
N ARG A 68 -9.15 6.21 5.12
CA ARG A 68 -9.80 6.55 6.37
C ARG A 68 -9.09 5.98 7.58
N TYR A 69 -8.82 4.67 7.59
CA TYR A 69 -8.21 4.01 8.74
C TYR A 69 -6.79 4.51 9.03
N LEU A 70 -5.98 4.68 7.97
CA LEU A 70 -4.65 5.26 8.14
C LEU A 70 -4.71 6.69 8.71
N LEU A 71 -5.63 7.52 8.25
CA LEU A 71 -5.74 8.90 8.71
C LEU A 71 -6.23 8.98 10.16
N HIS A 72 -7.15 8.10 10.55
CA HIS A 72 -7.54 7.96 11.96
C HIS A 72 -6.36 7.53 12.82
N LEU A 73 -5.63 6.49 12.42
CA LEU A 73 -4.41 6.06 13.13
C LEU A 73 -3.39 7.20 13.29
N LEU A 74 -3.18 7.98 12.22
CA LEU A 74 -2.27 9.13 12.26
C LEU A 74 -2.80 10.31 13.09
N SER A 75 -4.09 10.32 13.44
CA SER A 75 -4.72 11.33 14.31
C SER A 75 -4.69 10.94 15.79
N GLU A 76 -4.42 9.67 16.10
CA GLU A 76 -4.27 9.22 17.48
C GLU A 76 -3.09 9.94 18.17
N PRO A 77 -3.12 10.06 19.51
CA PRO A 77 -1.96 10.50 20.27
C PRO A 77 -0.71 9.67 19.93
N GLU A 78 0.46 10.25 20.14
CA GLU A 78 1.72 9.54 19.87
C GLU A 78 1.91 8.37 20.83
N ASP A 79 2.51 7.29 20.32
CA ASP A 79 2.88 6.09 21.09
C ASP A 79 1.74 5.36 21.81
N MET A 80 0.53 5.40 21.24
CA MET A 80 -0.66 4.72 21.78
C MET A 80 -0.90 3.32 21.20
N VAL A 81 -0.13 2.90 20.20
CA VAL A 81 -0.36 1.66 19.46
C VAL A 81 0.75 0.65 19.72
N ASP A 82 0.40 -0.51 20.29
CA ASP A 82 1.33 -1.64 20.48
C ASP A 82 1.50 -2.47 19.22
N VAL A 83 0.41 -2.66 18.45
CA VAL A 83 0.39 -3.49 17.24
C VAL A 83 -0.25 -2.70 16.11
N ALA A 84 0.51 -2.42 15.05
CA ALA A 84 0.00 -1.86 13.80
C ALA A 84 -0.25 -2.97 12.78
N ILE A 85 -1.41 -2.95 12.13
CA ILE A 85 -1.82 -3.98 11.16
C ILE A 85 -2.00 -3.32 9.81
N LEU A 86 -1.33 -3.85 8.79
CA LEU A 86 -1.36 -3.37 7.41
C LEU A 86 -1.74 -4.52 6.47
N GLY A 87 -2.25 -4.19 5.32
CA GLY A 87 -2.69 -5.13 4.30
C GLY A 87 -3.86 -4.60 3.50
N ASP A 88 -4.44 -5.43 2.69
CA ASP A 88 -5.63 -5.08 1.91
C ASP A 88 -6.94 -5.30 2.71
N SER A 89 -8.04 -5.62 2.02
CA SER A 89 -9.33 -5.84 2.69
C SER A 89 -9.35 -7.01 3.66
N GLU A 90 -8.48 -7.97 3.50
CA GLU A 90 -8.32 -9.08 4.45
C GLU A 90 -7.88 -8.56 5.84
N SER A 91 -7.03 -7.54 5.89
CA SER A 91 -6.47 -7.03 7.15
C SER A 91 -7.54 -6.49 8.12
N TYR A 92 -8.59 -5.81 7.63
CA TYR A 92 -9.61 -5.22 8.48
C TYR A 92 -10.80 -6.13 8.78
N THR A 93 -10.82 -7.32 8.18
CA THR A 93 -11.76 -8.40 8.51
C THR A 93 -11.11 -9.51 9.34
N LEU A 94 -9.77 -9.60 9.32
CA LEU A 94 -8.99 -10.68 9.92
C LEU A 94 -9.14 -10.76 11.44
N LEU A 95 -9.00 -9.65 12.14
CA LEU A 95 -8.98 -9.63 13.60
C LEU A 95 -9.71 -8.42 14.19
N SER A 96 -10.30 -8.62 15.36
CA SER A 96 -11.00 -7.57 16.12
C SER A 96 -10.03 -6.85 17.05
N THR A 97 -9.67 -5.62 16.71
CA THR A 97 -8.87 -4.74 17.59
C THR A 97 -9.56 -4.49 18.92
N TYR A 98 -10.91 -4.43 18.94
CA TYR A 98 -11.70 -4.34 20.16
C TYR A 98 -11.53 -5.56 21.07
N GLN A 99 -11.58 -6.77 20.51
CA GLN A 99 -11.43 -8.01 21.29
C GLN A 99 -10.00 -8.12 21.83
N LEU A 100 -8.96 -7.82 21.07
CA LEU A 100 -7.57 -7.81 21.52
C LEU A 100 -7.38 -6.83 22.69
N TRP A 101 -7.94 -5.65 22.60
CA TRP A 101 -7.85 -4.67 23.68
C TRP A 101 -8.62 -5.13 24.93
N LYS A 102 -9.86 -5.60 24.74
CA LYS A 102 -10.74 -6.01 25.85
C LYS A 102 -10.19 -7.22 26.61
N ASP A 103 -9.69 -8.23 25.89
CA ASP A 103 -9.37 -9.54 26.47
C ASP A 103 -7.88 -9.64 26.86
N ALA A 104 -7.00 -8.83 26.26
CA ALA A 104 -5.55 -8.89 26.47
C ALA A 104 -4.89 -7.52 26.78
N GLY A 105 -5.60 -6.42 26.72
CA GLY A 105 -5.03 -5.08 26.90
C GLY A 105 -4.16 -4.60 25.75
N ILE A 106 -4.08 -5.34 24.63
CA ILE A 106 -3.24 -5.03 23.48
C ILE A 106 -3.87 -3.89 22.67
N ALA A 107 -3.25 -2.73 22.68
CA ALA A 107 -3.66 -1.59 21.86
C ALA A 107 -3.24 -1.80 20.40
N SER A 108 -4.19 -2.21 19.57
CA SER A 108 -3.95 -2.49 18.14
C SER A 108 -4.73 -1.56 17.23
N TYR A 109 -4.19 -1.31 16.04
CA TYR A 109 -4.82 -0.45 15.03
C TYR A 109 -4.58 -0.99 13.61
N ILE A 110 -5.65 -1.02 12.81
CA ILE A 110 -5.59 -1.45 11.41
C ILE A 110 -5.50 -0.20 10.53
N GLY A 111 -4.36 -0.05 9.87
CA GLY A 111 -4.12 0.99 8.85
C GLY A 111 -4.27 0.49 7.42
N GLY A 112 -4.73 -0.77 7.25
CA GLY A 112 -4.99 -1.37 5.96
C GLY A 112 -6.22 -0.80 5.26
N GLN A 113 -6.36 -1.05 3.96
CA GLN A 113 -7.46 -0.53 3.14
C GLN A 113 -7.79 -1.46 1.98
N SER A 114 -9.05 -1.40 1.50
CA SER A 114 -9.51 -2.25 0.39
C SER A 114 -8.60 -2.17 -0.85
N GLY A 115 -8.17 -3.33 -1.35
CA GLY A 115 -7.30 -3.46 -2.52
C GLY A 115 -5.95 -2.73 -2.36
N GLN A 116 -5.45 -2.66 -1.14
CA GLN A 116 -4.11 -2.12 -0.86
C GLN A 116 -3.05 -2.98 -1.57
N TRP A 117 -2.01 -2.32 -2.00
CA TRP A 117 -0.84 -2.95 -2.58
C TRP A 117 0.37 -2.68 -1.67
N ILE A 118 1.31 -3.59 -1.61
CA ILE A 118 2.45 -3.56 -0.68
C ILE A 118 3.24 -2.23 -0.68
N GLY A 119 3.33 -1.54 -1.82
CA GLY A 119 3.93 -0.20 -1.86
C GLY A 119 3.15 0.84 -1.07
N GLU A 120 1.82 0.73 -1.01
CA GLU A 120 0.99 1.59 -0.15
C GLU A 120 1.22 1.27 1.33
N SER A 121 1.36 -0.02 1.69
CA SER A 121 1.73 -0.45 3.06
C SER A 121 3.09 0.08 3.47
N TYR A 122 4.09 0.05 2.59
CA TYR A 122 5.41 0.65 2.86
C TYR A 122 5.32 2.14 3.21
N PHE A 123 4.60 2.93 2.40
CA PHE A 123 4.47 4.36 2.67
C PHE A 123 3.58 4.65 3.88
N SER A 124 2.57 3.81 4.15
CA SER A 124 1.73 3.90 5.33
C SER A 124 2.54 3.63 6.59
N LEU A 125 3.32 2.55 6.62
CA LEU A 125 4.22 2.23 7.73
C LEU A 125 5.21 3.36 8.00
N LYS A 126 5.82 3.92 6.96
CA LYS A 126 6.73 5.07 7.08
C LYS A 126 6.08 6.31 7.73
N LYS A 127 4.76 6.48 7.57
CA LYS A 127 4.01 7.55 8.24
C LYS A 127 3.68 7.17 9.68
N ILE A 128 3.25 5.92 9.90
CA ILE A 128 2.91 5.39 11.22
C ILE A 128 4.12 5.52 12.15
N LEU A 129 5.28 5.03 11.75
CA LEU A 129 6.52 5.03 12.53
C LEU A 129 7.09 6.44 12.85
N LYS A 130 6.52 7.50 12.28
CA LYS A 130 6.84 8.88 12.67
C LYS A 130 6.05 9.37 13.89
N ARG A 131 4.96 8.71 14.24
CA ARG A 131 4.05 9.12 15.29
C ARG A 131 3.79 8.04 16.33
N GLN A 132 3.99 6.79 15.95
CA GLN A 132 3.74 5.62 16.77
C GLN A 132 4.99 4.77 16.84
N SER A 133 5.22 4.12 17.95
CA SER A 133 6.34 3.19 18.18
C SER A 133 5.79 1.78 18.46
N PRO A 134 5.09 1.14 17.50
CA PRO A 134 4.49 -0.16 17.73
C PRO A 134 5.58 -1.20 17.99
N LYS A 135 5.33 -2.11 18.93
CA LYS A 135 6.23 -3.25 19.23
C LYS A 135 6.20 -4.28 18.12
N LEU A 136 5.05 -4.35 17.41
CA LEU A 136 4.81 -5.31 16.34
C LEU A 136 4.06 -4.65 15.16
N VAL A 137 4.49 -4.99 13.95
CA VAL A 137 3.72 -4.79 12.71
C VAL A 137 3.25 -6.16 12.24
N ILE A 138 1.95 -6.31 12.03
CA ILE A 138 1.36 -7.45 11.32
C ILE A 138 1.11 -6.99 9.88
N LEU A 139 1.69 -7.71 8.91
CA LEU A 139 1.48 -7.47 7.50
C LEU A 139 0.69 -8.63 6.90
N GLU A 140 -0.55 -8.34 6.49
CA GLU A 140 -1.39 -9.31 5.81
C GLU A 140 -0.90 -9.50 4.38
N THR A 141 -0.77 -10.74 3.92
CA THR A 141 0.05 -11.09 2.75
C THR A 141 -0.70 -11.15 1.43
N ASN A 142 -2.05 -11.09 1.42
CA ASN A 142 -2.82 -11.09 0.17
C ASN A 142 -2.43 -9.91 -0.75
N GLU A 143 -2.03 -8.79 -0.17
CA GLU A 143 -1.55 -7.61 -0.90
C GLU A 143 -0.26 -7.83 -1.74
N PHE A 144 0.47 -8.94 -1.52
CA PHE A 144 1.64 -9.31 -2.33
C PHE A 144 1.24 -9.76 -3.72
N PHE A 145 0.01 -10.29 -3.85
CA PHE A 145 -0.51 -10.86 -5.06
C PHE A 145 -1.50 -9.90 -5.71
N SER A 146 -1.21 -9.50 -6.93
CA SER A 146 -2.17 -8.75 -7.74
C SER A 146 -3.22 -9.69 -8.32
N ARG A 147 -4.42 -9.19 -8.61
CA ARG A 147 -5.39 -9.94 -9.42
C ARG A 147 -4.79 -10.27 -10.78
N GLY A 148 -4.77 -11.55 -11.14
CA GLY A 148 -4.11 -12.09 -12.32
C GLY A 148 -2.60 -12.29 -12.12
N ASP A 149 -1.88 -12.56 -13.23
CA ASP A 149 -0.45 -12.87 -13.21
C ASP A 149 0.41 -11.71 -12.71
N ALA A 150 1.56 -12.04 -12.12
CA ALA A 150 2.56 -11.07 -11.71
C ALA A 150 3.03 -10.23 -12.90
N SER A 151 2.96 -8.91 -12.78
CA SER A 151 3.32 -7.98 -13.86
C SER A 151 4.18 -6.84 -13.37
N VAL A 152 5.45 -6.86 -13.77
CA VAL A 152 6.42 -5.79 -13.43
C VAL A 152 5.96 -4.42 -13.95
N ILE A 153 5.36 -4.38 -15.15
CA ILE A 153 4.87 -3.11 -15.73
C ILE A 153 3.75 -2.53 -14.88
N ARG A 154 2.80 -3.37 -14.45
CA ARG A 154 1.70 -2.95 -13.59
C ARG A 154 2.20 -2.46 -12.23
N ASP A 155 3.11 -3.20 -11.62
CA ASP A 155 3.64 -2.85 -10.31
C ASP A 155 4.54 -1.61 -10.38
N ALA A 156 5.31 -1.42 -11.46
CA ALA A 156 6.06 -0.19 -11.72
C ALA A 156 5.13 1.02 -11.88
N ALA A 157 4.02 0.86 -12.60
CA ALA A 157 3.03 1.92 -12.76
C ALA A 157 2.37 2.30 -11.42
N LYS A 158 1.97 1.29 -10.61
CA LYS A 158 1.44 1.52 -9.25
C LYS A 158 2.48 2.23 -8.37
N SER A 159 3.75 1.79 -8.43
CA SER A 159 4.86 2.39 -7.69
C SER A 159 5.07 3.86 -8.05
N ALA A 160 5.11 4.17 -9.34
CA ALA A 160 5.25 5.54 -9.82
C ALA A 160 4.05 6.41 -9.42
N GLN A 161 2.83 5.89 -9.51
CA GLN A 161 1.62 6.57 -9.08
C GLN A 161 1.63 6.86 -7.58
N GLU A 162 1.99 5.88 -6.75
CA GLU A 162 2.02 6.06 -5.30
C GLU A 162 3.14 7.03 -4.90
N PHE A 163 4.32 6.94 -5.51
CA PHE A 163 5.39 7.91 -5.31
C PHE A 163 4.92 9.35 -5.63
N ALA A 164 4.25 9.54 -6.76
CA ALA A 164 3.69 10.85 -7.13
C ALA A 164 2.66 11.34 -6.10
N ARG A 165 1.81 10.46 -5.57
CA ARG A 165 0.84 10.78 -4.51
C ARG A 165 1.49 11.14 -3.18
N GLN A 166 2.63 10.53 -2.84
CA GLN A 166 3.40 10.89 -1.65
C GLN A 166 4.10 12.24 -1.82
N MET A 167 4.65 12.53 -3.01
CA MET A 167 5.27 13.82 -3.32
C MET A 167 4.27 14.97 -3.41
N PHE A 168 3.07 14.68 -3.92
CA PHE A 168 2.01 15.66 -4.17
C PHE A 168 0.70 15.19 -3.54
N PRO A 169 0.48 15.37 -2.22
CA PRO A 169 -0.73 14.90 -1.53
C PRO A 169 -2.03 15.41 -2.14
N ILE A 170 -2.01 16.54 -2.84
CA ILE A 170 -3.16 17.06 -3.57
C ILE A 170 -3.73 16.03 -4.57
N LEU A 171 -2.90 15.14 -5.12
CA LEU A 171 -3.35 14.08 -6.03
C LEU A 171 -4.24 13.06 -5.32
N LYS A 172 -4.08 12.87 -4.01
CA LYS A 172 -4.95 12.05 -3.18
C LYS A 172 -6.21 12.81 -2.77
N TYR A 173 -6.05 14.03 -2.33
CA TYR A 173 -7.09 14.80 -1.62
C TYR A 173 -7.72 15.92 -2.45
N HIS A 174 -7.49 15.97 -3.77
CA HIS A 174 -8.04 17.02 -4.65
C HIS A 174 -9.57 17.08 -4.67
N ARG A 175 -10.27 16.08 -4.13
CA ARG A 175 -11.73 16.05 -4.02
C ARG A 175 -12.26 16.49 -2.65
N PHE A 176 -11.40 16.99 -1.76
CA PHE A 176 -11.79 17.34 -0.39
C PHE A 176 -13.05 18.24 -0.32
N TRP A 177 -13.26 19.12 -1.28
CA TRP A 177 -14.48 19.97 -1.37
C TRP A 177 -15.75 19.20 -1.76
N LYS A 178 -15.66 17.95 -2.15
CA LYS A 178 -16.77 17.06 -2.49
C LYS A 178 -17.00 15.98 -1.46
N MET A 179 -16.22 15.98 -0.38
CA MET A 179 -16.34 15.00 0.67
C MET A 179 -17.59 15.27 1.47
N GLU A 180 -18.45 14.27 1.56
CA GLU A 180 -19.58 14.26 2.45
C GLU A 180 -19.13 13.82 3.84
N PRO A 181 -19.75 14.30 4.92
CA PRO A 181 -19.52 13.77 6.25
C PRO A 181 -19.74 12.26 6.25
N ALA A 182 -18.88 11.53 6.96
CA ALA A 182 -19.03 10.07 7.08
C ALA A 182 -20.40 9.75 7.69
N ASP A 183 -21.05 8.67 7.23
CA ASP A 183 -22.29 8.18 7.81
C ASP A 183 -22.06 7.84 9.30
N PRO A 184 -22.78 8.49 10.24
CA PRO A 184 -22.64 8.20 11.66
C PRO A 184 -22.87 6.71 12.01
N LYS A 185 -23.69 6.00 11.23
CA LYS A 185 -23.90 4.56 11.43
C LYS A 185 -22.68 3.73 11.09
N LEU A 186 -21.87 4.16 10.14
CA LEU A 186 -20.62 3.48 9.78
C LEU A 186 -19.60 3.60 10.90
N GLN A 187 -19.56 4.73 11.62
CA GLN A 187 -18.64 4.96 12.72
C GLN A 187 -18.88 4.02 13.92
N THR A 188 -20.12 3.57 14.15
CA THR A 188 -20.46 2.66 15.25
C THR A 188 -20.03 1.22 15.01
N THR A 189 -19.69 0.83 13.79
CA THR A 189 -19.25 -0.51 13.41
C THR A 189 -17.75 -0.63 13.21
N ILE A 190 -17.02 0.48 13.35
CA ILE A 190 -15.56 0.53 13.17
C ILE A 190 -14.91 0.82 14.53
N PHE A 191 -13.92 0.00 14.88
CA PHE A 191 -13.10 0.19 16.07
C PHE A 191 -11.63 0.04 15.70
N ASN A 192 -10.87 1.13 15.75
CA ASN A 192 -9.45 1.18 15.40
C ASN A 192 -9.15 0.50 14.03
N GLY A 193 -9.95 0.79 13.02
CA GLY A 193 -9.83 0.23 11.68
C GLY A 193 -10.44 -1.16 11.49
N PHE A 194 -10.87 -1.85 12.55
CA PHE A 194 -11.64 -3.09 12.42
C PHE A 194 -13.06 -2.80 11.96
N GLU A 195 -13.54 -3.54 10.96
CA GLU A 195 -14.92 -3.48 10.48
C GLU A 195 -15.72 -4.69 10.93
N LEU A 196 -16.77 -4.46 11.72
CA LEU A 196 -17.71 -5.51 12.08
C LEU A 196 -18.61 -5.83 10.89
N ARG A 197 -18.39 -6.96 10.23
CA ARG A 197 -19.18 -7.46 9.10
C ARG A 197 -19.82 -8.80 9.46
N ALA A 198 -21.15 -8.80 9.65
CA ALA A 198 -21.89 -9.94 10.17
C ALA A 198 -22.62 -10.75 9.08
N ALA A 199 -22.59 -10.33 7.82
CA ALA A 199 -23.24 -11.09 6.74
C ALA A 199 -22.59 -12.48 6.59
N VAL A 200 -23.37 -13.44 6.10
CA VAL A 200 -22.94 -14.81 5.86
C VAL A 200 -23.25 -15.17 4.42
N ALA A 201 -22.24 -15.56 3.66
CA ALA A 201 -22.36 -16.16 2.34
C ALA A 201 -21.43 -17.38 2.28
N PRO A 202 -21.94 -18.61 2.33
CA PRO A 202 -21.14 -19.83 2.43
C PRO A 202 -20.15 -20.01 1.29
N TYR A 203 -18.96 -20.55 1.60
CA TYR A 203 -18.04 -21.04 0.60
C TYR A 203 -18.37 -22.50 0.26
N THR A 204 -18.54 -22.78 -1.03
CA THR A 204 -18.93 -24.11 -1.53
C THR A 204 -17.89 -24.74 -2.44
N GLY A 205 -16.68 -24.16 -2.55
CA GLY A 205 -15.64 -24.61 -3.48
C GLY A 205 -14.86 -25.86 -3.03
N GLY A 206 -15.05 -26.36 -1.82
CA GLY A 206 -14.34 -27.53 -1.32
C GLY A 206 -12.91 -27.25 -0.85
N ALA A 207 -12.02 -28.25 -0.89
CA ALA A 207 -10.62 -28.09 -0.50
C ALA A 207 -9.88 -27.17 -1.45
N TYR A 208 -9.00 -26.28 -0.93
CA TYR A 208 -8.27 -25.29 -1.72
C TYR A 208 -6.75 -25.30 -1.44
N MET A 209 -6.31 -25.77 -0.29
CA MET A 209 -4.90 -25.91 0.07
C MET A 209 -4.32 -27.26 -0.40
N HIS A 210 -4.34 -27.48 -1.73
CA HIS A 210 -3.82 -28.72 -2.31
C HIS A 210 -2.29 -28.74 -2.27
N ALA A 211 -1.72 -29.82 -1.71
CA ALA A 211 -0.27 -29.99 -1.57
C ALA A 211 0.45 -29.88 -2.92
N THR A 212 1.48 -29.03 -2.99
CA THR A 212 2.35 -28.81 -4.15
C THR A 212 3.63 -28.11 -3.72
N ASP A 213 4.72 -28.31 -4.48
CA ASP A 213 5.97 -27.57 -4.31
C ASP A 213 6.05 -26.31 -5.21
N GLU A 214 5.05 -26.11 -6.07
CA GLU A 214 4.99 -24.95 -6.95
C GLU A 214 4.79 -23.66 -6.14
N LYS A 215 5.16 -22.52 -6.75
CA LYS A 215 5.00 -21.18 -6.17
C LYS A 215 4.26 -20.26 -7.12
N THR A 216 3.44 -19.37 -6.58
CA THR A 216 2.90 -18.23 -7.31
C THR A 216 3.89 -17.08 -7.20
N PRO A 217 4.67 -16.74 -8.24
CA PRO A 217 5.73 -15.75 -8.13
C PRO A 217 5.18 -14.35 -7.90
N VAL A 218 5.88 -13.57 -7.08
CA VAL A 218 5.69 -12.13 -6.98
C VAL A 218 6.77 -11.37 -7.75
N THR A 219 6.51 -10.13 -8.14
CA THR A 219 7.48 -9.31 -8.88
C THR A 219 8.66 -8.91 -7.98
N PHE A 220 9.78 -8.51 -8.60
CA PHE A 220 10.90 -7.95 -7.84
C PHE A 220 10.54 -6.64 -7.15
N ILE A 221 9.53 -5.91 -7.64
CA ILE A 221 9.03 -4.67 -7.03
C ILE A 221 8.30 -4.98 -5.72
N THR A 222 7.48 -6.03 -5.69
CA THR A 222 6.86 -6.53 -4.45
C THR A 222 7.91 -6.91 -3.43
N ARG A 223 8.95 -7.65 -3.84
CA ARG A 223 10.07 -8.02 -2.95
C ARG A 223 10.83 -6.80 -2.42
N TYR A 224 11.10 -5.82 -3.27
CA TYR A 224 11.75 -4.56 -2.87
C TYR A 224 10.98 -3.82 -1.77
N TYR A 225 9.64 -3.74 -1.89
CA TYR A 225 8.83 -3.10 -0.86
C TYR A 225 8.75 -3.94 0.43
N LEU A 226 8.69 -5.26 0.33
CA LEU A 226 8.71 -6.13 1.50
C LEU A 226 10.05 -6.00 2.27
N GLU A 227 11.17 -6.03 1.56
CA GLU A 227 12.50 -5.76 2.13
C GLU A 227 12.53 -4.37 2.79
N GLY A 228 11.98 -3.35 2.13
CA GLY A 228 11.88 -1.99 2.70
C GLY A 228 10.99 -1.91 3.94
N ILE A 229 9.90 -2.68 4.04
CA ILE A 229 9.07 -2.78 5.26
C ILE A 229 9.87 -3.41 6.40
N LYS A 230 10.60 -4.50 6.11
CA LYS A 230 11.47 -5.16 7.10
C LYS A 230 12.55 -4.19 7.62
N ASP A 231 13.23 -3.47 6.72
CA ASP A 231 14.25 -2.48 7.08
C ASP A 231 13.68 -1.35 7.95
N LEU A 232 12.46 -0.88 7.65
CA LEU A 232 11.76 0.11 8.48
C LEU A 232 11.49 -0.43 9.88
N CYS A 233 11.00 -1.65 10.00
CA CYS A 233 10.74 -2.30 11.28
C CYS A 233 12.04 -2.43 12.08
N ASP A 234 13.11 -2.95 11.48
CA ASP A 234 14.41 -3.13 12.13
C ASP A 234 15.00 -1.81 12.63
N THR A 235 14.95 -0.77 11.79
CA THR A 235 15.48 0.56 12.14
C THR A 235 14.76 1.18 13.34
N HIS A 236 13.46 0.87 13.53
CA HIS A 236 12.66 1.39 14.63
C HIS A 236 12.54 0.41 15.82
N GLY A 237 13.22 -0.74 15.78
CA GLY A 237 13.14 -1.75 16.84
C GLY A 237 11.77 -2.44 16.92
N THR A 238 10.96 -2.34 15.88
CA THR A 238 9.66 -2.97 15.73
C THR A 238 9.82 -4.38 15.16
N LYS A 239 9.07 -5.36 15.67
CA LYS A 239 9.01 -6.70 15.06
C LYS A 239 8.07 -6.71 13.87
N LEU A 240 8.34 -7.58 12.89
CA LEU A 240 7.45 -7.84 11.75
C LEU A 240 6.93 -9.26 11.84
N LEU A 241 5.63 -9.45 11.62
CA LEU A 241 4.95 -10.74 11.46
C LEU A 241 4.16 -10.73 10.15
N LEU A 242 4.42 -11.70 9.29
CA LEU A 242 3.58 -11.92 8.10
C LEU A 242 2.41 -12.82 8.49
N VAL A 243 1.21 -12.46 8.08
CA VAL A 243 -0.01 -13.24 8.35
C VAL A 243 -0.82 -13.36 7.08
N THR A 244 -1.27 -14.57 6.75
CA THR A 244 -2.27 -14.77 5.68
C THR A 244 -3.62 -15.09 6.31
N ALA A 245 -4.63 -14.30 5.98
CA ALA A 245 -6.02 -14.53 6.42
C ALA A 245 -6.59 -15.84 5.85
N PRO A 246 -7.51 -16.51 6.54
CA PRO A 246 -8.24 -17.64 5.97
C PRO A 246 -9.11 -17.13 4.80
N SER A 247 -8.78 -17.53 3.56
CA SER A 247 -9.44 -17.03 2.35
C SER A 247 -9.37 -18.04 1.20
N PRO A 248 -10.29 -19.02 1.15
CA PRO A 248 -10.26 -20.04 0.11
C PRO A 248 -10.48 -19.52 -1.31
N ALA A 249 -11.05 -18.32 -1.47
CA ALA A 249 -11.19 -17.68 -2.78
C ALA A 249 -9.91 -17.02 -3.29
N ASN A 250 -9.03 -16.58 -2.38
CA ASN A 250 -7.81 -15.83 -2.74
C ASN A 250 -6.53 -16.61 -2.51
N HIS A 251 -6.53 -17.59 -1.57
CA HIS A 251 -5.30 -18.25 -1.15
C HIS A 251 -5.18 -19.66 -1.67
N THR A 252 -3.93 -20.11 -1.90
CA THR A 252 -3.58 -21.46 -2.37
C THR A 252 -2.24 -21.86 -1.77
N MET A 253 -1.91 -23.17 -1.82
CA MET A 253 -0.59 -23.66 -1.40
C MET A 253 0.56 -23.04 -2.19
N GLN A 254 0.36 -22.72 -3.47
CA GLN A 254 1.40 -22.04 -4.28
C GLN A 254 1.71 -20.63 -3.75
N ARG A 255 0.68 -19.89 -3.27
CA ARG A 255 0.89 -18.58 -2.62
C ARG A 255 1.56 -18.75 -1.26
N HIS A 256 1.12 -19.73 -0.47
CA HIS A 256 1.79 -20.10 0.78
C HIS A 256 3.29 -20.32 0.57
N ASN A 257 3.66 -21.18 -0.39
CA ASN A 257 5.05 -21.53 -0.68
C ASN A 257 5.91 -20.32 -1.09
N GLU A 258 5.33 -19.36 -1.81
CA GLU A 258 6.05 -18.11 -2.16
C GLU A 258 6.24 -17.23 -0.93
N VAL A 259 5.19 -17.02 -0.11
CA VAL A 259 5.29 -16.20 1.10
C VAL A 259 6.27 -16.82 2.10
N GLN A 260 6.20 -18.14 2.31
CA GLN A 260 7.14 -18.86 3.19
C GLN A 260 8.58 -18.65 2.73
N ALA A 261 8.87 -18.81 1.44
CA ALA A 261 10.23 -18.59 0.93
C ALA A 261 10.71 -17.13 1.07
N LEU A 262 9.80 -16.15 1.00
CA LEU A 262 10.13 -14.75 1.26
C LEU A 262 10.39 -14.51 2.75
N ALA A 263 9.57 -15.09 3.61
CA ALA A 263 9.70 -15.03 5.06
C ALA A 263 11.04 -15.65 5.54
N ASP A 264 11.37 -16.83 5.04
CA ASP A 264 12.64 -17.52 5.33
C ASP A 264 13.84 -16.67 4.89
N LYS A 265 13.78 -16.10 3.69
CA LYS A 265 14.86 -15.24 3.17
C LYS A 265 15.11 -14.01 4.03
N LEU A 266 14.06 -13.45 4.62
CA LEU A 266 14.10 -12.21 5.40
C LEU A 266 14.22 -12.44 6.91
N ASP A 267 14.24 -13.71 7.34
CA ASP A 267 14.21 -14.11 8.75
C ASP A 267 13.02 -13.42 9.48
N VAL A 268 11.81 -13.55 8.89
CA VAL A 268 10.57 -12.99 9.41
C VAL A 268 9.60 -14.13 9.73
N PRO A 269 8.99 -14.16 10.92
CA PRO A 269 7.94 -15.13 11.21
C PRO A 269 6.77 -15.01 10.22
N TYR A 270 6.24 -16.16 9.80
CA TYR A 270 5.08 -16.24 8.92
C TYR A 270 4.03 -17.19 9.52
N LEU A 271 2.80 -16.72 9.57
CA LEU A 271 1.64 -17.45 10.06
C LEU A 271 0.58 -17.52 8.97
N ASP A 272 0.43 -18.69 8.34
CA ASP A 272 -0.63 -18.95 7.37
C ASP A 272 -1.84 -19.58 8.08
N LEU A 273 -2.88 -18.80 8.27
CA LEU A 273 -4.08 -19.26 8.98
C LEU A 273 -4.95 -20.20 8.11
N ASN A 274 -4.65 -20.33 6.82
CA ASN A 274 -5.30 -21.33 5.96
C ASN A 274 -4.86 -22.77 6.28
N LEU A 275 -3.67 -22.95 6.87
CA LEU A 275 -3.19 -24.25 7.33
C LEU A 275 -3.78 -24.64 8.69
N ASN A 276 -4.34 -23.68 9.42
CA ASN A 276 -4.84 -23.83 10.79
C ASN A 276 -6.36 -23.78 10.89
N THR A 277 -7.09 -23.90 9.79
CA THR A 277 -8.56 -23.70 9.77
C THR A 277 -9.34 -24.65 10.68
N GLU A 278 -8.86 -25.89 10.85
CA GLU A 278 -9.45 -26.85 11.79
C GLU A 278 -9.19 -26.44 13.26
N GLU A 279 -7.96 -26.05 13.59
CA GLU A 279 -7.58 -25.58 14.92
C GLU A 279 -8.33 -24.28 15.28
N LEU A 280 -8.48 -23.38 14.32
CA LEU A 280 -9.27 -22.17 14.43
C LEU A 280 -10.78 -22.44 14.58
N GLY A 281 -11.23 -23.64 14.22
CA GLY A 281 -12.65 -24.02 14.19
C GLY A 281 -13.44 -23.24 13.13
N ILE A 282 -12.83 -22.91 12.00
CA ILE A 282 -13.51 -22.19 10.90
C ILE A 282 -14.54 -23.10 10.23
N ASP A 283 -15.78 -22.66 10.22
CA ASP A 283 -16.89 -23.28 9.48
C ASP A 283 -17.19 -22.42 8.23
N TRP A 284 -16.82 -22.92 7.07
CA TRP A 284 -17.02 -22.24 5.80
C TRP A 284 -18.49 -22.01 5.41
N ASN A 285 -19.45 -22.59 6.13
CA ASN A 285 -20.87 -22.30 5.97
C ASN A 285 -21.32 -21.08 6.78
N LEU A 286 -20.60 -20.71 7.85
CA LEU A 286 -21.03 -19.70 8.82
C LEU A 286 -20.03 -18.53 8.99
N ASP A 287 -18.75 -18.75 8.71
CA ASP A 287 -17.67 -17.85 9.09
C ASP A 287 -17.14 -17.00 7.93
N THR A 288 -17.77 -17.09 6.76
CA THR A 288 -17.40 -16.31 5.58
C THR A 288 -18.43 -15.24 5.23
N LEU A 289 -17.96 -14.09 4.79
CA LEU A 289 -18.75 -12.91 4.46
C LEU A 289 -19.34 -12.98 3.05
N ASP A 290 -18.58 -13.50 2.09
CA ASP A 290 -18.78 -13.33 0.64
C ASP A 290 -18.28 -14.53 -0.18
N GLY A 291 -18.54 -15.74 0.30
CA GLY A 291 -18.22 -16.96 -0.43
C GLY A 291 -16.74 -17.36 -0.36
N GLY A 292 -16.04 -16.98 0.72
CA GLY A 292 -14.66 -17.38 0.98
C GLY A 292 -13.60 -16.37 0.54
N ASP A 293 -14.00 -15.16 0.13
CA ASP A 293 -13.06 -14.04 -0.09
C ASP A 293 -12.60 -13.49 1.26
N HIS A 294 -13.56 -13.14 2.16
CA HIS A 294 -13.29 -12.65 3.50
C HIS A 294 -13.99 -13.46 4.57
N ILE A 295 -13.38 -13.55 5.75
CA ILE A 295 -14.11 -14.03 6.94
C ILE A 295 -15.05 -12.94 7.45
N ASN A 296 -16.16 -13.36 8.04
CA ASN A 296 -17.10 -12.47 8.71
C ASN A 296 -16.78 -12.33 10.20
N TYR A 297 -17.64 -11.63 10.96
CA TYR A 297 -17.42 -11.39 12.38
C TYR A 297 -17.30 -12.69 13.20
N ASN A 298 -18.02 -13.77 12.85
CA ASN A 298 -17.89 -15.05 13.56
C ASN A 298 -16.51 -15.67 13.35
N GLY A 299 -16.03 -15.73 12.11
CA GLY A 299 -14.68 -16.19 11.79
C GLY A 299 -13.60 -15.27 12.42
N CYS A 300 -13.78 -13.96 12.31
CA CYS A 300 -12.89 -12.97 12.92
C CYS A 300 -12.69 -13.19 14.43
N ARG A 301 -13.74 -13.48 15.18
CA ARG A 301 -13.63 -13.75 16.62
C ARG A 301 -12.75 -14.96 16.92
N LYS A 302 -12.87 -16.02 16.14
CA LYS A 302 -12.07 -17.25 16.28
C LYS A 302 -10.62 -16.98 15.97
N VAL A 303 -10.36 -16.31 14.84
CA VAL A 303 -9.01 -15.88 14.44
C VAL A 303 -8.39 -14.94 15.49
N THR A 304 -9.18 -13.99 16.01
CA THR A 304 -8.68 -13.08 17.05
C THR A 304 -8.25 -13.80 18.32
N ALA A 305 -9.03 -14.78 18.77
CA ALA A 305 -8.70 -15.58 19.96
C ALA A 305 -7.40 -16.37 19.75
N TYR A 306 -7.22 -16.98 18.60
CA TYR A 306 -6.00 -17.70 18.24
C TYR A 306 -4.79 -16.77 18.14
N LEU A 307 -4.93 -15.66 17.41
CA LEU A 307 -3.87 -14.67 17.26
C LEU A 307 -3.48 -14.06 18.61
N GLN A 308 -4.44 -13.77 19.49
CA GLN A 308 -4.17 -13.29 20.84
C GLN A 308 -3.22 -14.24 21.59
N GLN A 309 -3.54 -15.53 21.60
CA GLN A 309 -2.71 -16.54 22.25
C GLN A 309 -1.31 -16.64 21.61
N TYR A 310 -1.26 -16.62 20.27
CA TYR A 310 -0.01 -16.61 19.53
C TYR A 310 0.85 -15.39 19.87
N LEU A 311 0.26 -14.20 19.87
CA LEU A 311 0.96 -12.95 20.18
C LEU A 311 1.50 -12.92 21.60
N GLN A 312 0.70 -13.32 22.59
CA GLN A 312 1.12 -13.38 24.00
C GLN A 312 2.24 -14.42 24.24
N THR A 313 2.30 -15.48 23.43
CA THR A 313 3.33 -16.51 23.54
C THR A 313 4.66 -16.09 22.90
N HIS A 314 4.63 -15.35 21.79
CA HIS A 314 5.81 -15.08 20.97
C HIS A 314 6.33 -13.65 21.08
N TYR A 315 5.54 -12.71 21.62
CA TYR A 315 5.92 -11.30 21.69
C TYR A 315 5.69 -10.74 23.09
N THR A 316 6.58 -9.83 23.52
CA THR A 316 6.40 -9.09 24.76
C THR A 316 5.47 -7.91 24.50
N LEU A 317 4.17 -8.16 24.60
CA LEU A 317 3.10 -7.17 24.51
C LEU A 317 2.49 -6.93 25.91
N PRO A 318 1.73 -5.83 26.12
CA PRO A 318 1.07 -5.56 27.40
C PRO A 318 0.21 -6.70 27.89
#